data_853e72df1073e4a90d165bf8165ca3d1
#
_entry.id   853e72df1073e4a90d165bf8165ca3d1
#
_cell.length_a   1.000
_cell.length_b   1.000
_cell.length_c   1.000
_cell.angle_alpha   90.00
_cell.angle_beta   90.00
_cell.angle_gamma   90.00
#
_symmetry.space_group_name_H-M   'P 1'
#
loop_
_entity.id
_entity.type
_entity.pdbx_description
1 polymer ?
#
loop_
_entity_poly.entity_id
_entity_poly.type
_entity_poly.pdbx_seq_one_letter_code
_entity_poly.pdbx_strand_id
1 'polypeptide(L)'
;TDEAEGVVRTSSALSVLYSGDNENGQMLAQPLLDYAAANLITDMNIYFSKESVTASIAGDQQKTEEITVNGDARNTVSFSLPEQVVLHNKTTGEETGGEVTVKGGDVFFLTAPLNGAADFSTGILKGSMGYCQPLFLKTSDDEVQDLIAMWWKDPDHTTSLSVTWQKAGNIKVSKTDSESGKAVAGAEYT
;
A
#
# COMPACT_ATOMS: atom_id res chain seq x y z
N THR A 1 -14.61 -24.59 23.80
CA THR A 1 -14.77 -23.69 24.93
C THR A 1 -14.53 -22.27 24.53
N ASP A 2 -13.35 -21.84 24.10
CA ASP A 2 -13.06 -20.44 23.70
C ASP A 2 -13.84 -20.03 22.44
N GLU A 3 -14.02 -20.95 21.50
CA GLU A 3 -14.78 -20.74 20.28
C GLU A 3 -16.28 -20.55 20.56
N ALA A 4 -16.84 -21.39 21.43
CA ALA A 4 -18.24 -21.27 21.83
C ALA A 4 -18.52 -19.97 22.60
N GLU A 5 -17.61 -19.56 23.47
CA GLU A 5 -17.70 -18.27 24.16
C GLU A 5 -17.61 -17.09 23.19
N GLY A 6 -16.73 -17.17 22.19
CA GLY A 6 -16.62 -16.21 21.12
C GLY A 6 -17.91 -16.04 20.32
N VAL A 7 -18.56 -17.15 19.96
CA VAL A 7 -19.86 -17.17 19.26
C VAL A 7 -20.94 -16.49 20.09
N VAL A 8 -21.05 -16.86 21.40
CA VAL A 8 -22.04 -16.28 22.30
C VAL A 8 -21.84 -14.78 22.46
N ARG A 9 -20.61 -14.33 22.66
CA ARG A 9 -20.29 -12.89 22.79
C ARG A 9 -20.61 -12.12 21.52
N THR A 10 -20.27 -12.66 20.36
CA THR A 10 -20.57 -12.02 19.07
C THR A 10 -22.06 -11.94 18.82
N SER A 11 -22.79 -13.02 19.08
CA SER A 11 -24.26 -13.03 18.95
C SER A 11 -24.92 -12.04 19.89
N SER A 12 -24.46 -11.96 21.14
CA SER A 12 -24.95 -10.99 22.13
C SER A 12 -24.65 -9.55 21.72
N ALA A 13 -23.45 -9.27 21.19
CA ALA A 13 -23.08 -7.95 20.71
C ALA A 13 -23.96 -7.51 19.53
N LEU A 14 -24.20 -8.39 18.57
CA LEU A 14 -25.10 -8.12 17.45
C LEU A 14 -26.54 -7.88 17.92
N SER A 15 -27.02 -8.68 18.88
CA SER A 15 -28.36 -8.50 19.46
C SER A 15 -28.50 -7.14 20.16
N VAL A 16 -27.50 -6.72 20.92
CA VAL A 16 -27.48 -5.42 21.60
C VAL A 16 -27.49 -4.27 20.60
N LEU A 17 -26.68 -4.35 19.55
CA LEU A 17 -26.63 -3.34 18.51
C LEU A 17 -27.96 -3.21 17.73
N TYR A 18 -28.66 -4.33 17.58
CA TYR A 18 -29.90 -4.38 16.82
C TYR A 18 -31.16 -4.03 17.65
N SER A 19 -31.30 -4.59 18.84
CA SER A 19 -32.51 -4.43 19.67
C SER A 19 -32.38 -3.40 20.79
N GLY A 20 -31.18 -3.02 21.15
CA GLY A 20 -30.92 -1.95 22.11
C GLY A 20 -31.19 -2.28 23.58
N ASP A 21 -31.76 -3.42 23.92
CA ASP A 21 -32.29 -3.64 25.26
C ASP A 21 -32.15 -5.07 25.81
N ASN A 22 -30.96 -5.34 26.34
CA ASN A 22 -30.70 -6.53 27.12
C ASN A 22 -29.51 -6.34 28.05
N GLU A 23 -29.73 -6.03 29.34
CA GLU A 23 -28.67 -5.79 30.32
C GLU A 23 -27.65 -6.93 30.40
N ASN A 24 -28.11 -8.20 30.36
CA ASN A 24 -27.24 -9.36 30.39
C ASN A 24 -26.45 -9.50 29.07
N GLY A 25 -27.09 -9.21 27.93
CA GLY A 25 -26.44 -9.19 26.63
C GLY A 25 -25.39 -8.10 26.53
N GLN A 26 -25.65 -6.91 27.08
CA GLN A 26 -24.70 -5.82 27.15
C GLN A 26 -23.45 -6.18 27.93
N MET A 27 -23.58 -6.82 29.09
CA MET A 27 -22.43 -7.23 29.90
C MET A 27 -21.55 -8.25 29.16
N LEU A 28 -22.14 -9.20 28.42
CA LEU A 28 -21.39 -10.18 27.62
C LEU A 28 -20.79 -9.58 26.35
N ALA A 29 -21.48 -8.59 25.77
CA ALA A 29 -21.04 -7.91 24.55
C ALA A 29 -20.00 -6.83 24.80
N GLN A 30 -19.97 -6.23 26.00
CA GLN A 30 -19.16 -5.02 26.29
C GLN A 30 -17.69 -5.16 25.90
N PRO A 31 -16.98 -6.26 26.19
CA PRO A 31 -15.58 -6.40 25.77
C PRO A 31 -15.38 -6.34 24.25
N LEU A 32 -16.34 -6.86 23.46
CA LEU A 32 -16.30 -6.78 22.00
C LEU A 32 -16.63 -5.39 21.48
N LEU A 33 -17.60 -4.72 22.12
CA LEU A 33 -17.97 -3.34 21.79
C LEU A 33 -16.81 -2.38 22.09
N ASP A 34 -16.16 -2.54 23.24
CA ASP A 34 -14.99 -1.75 23.63
C ASP A 34 -13.81 -1.99 22.66
N TYR A 35 -13.56 -3.26 22.30
CA TYR A 35 -12.55 -3.60 21.31
C TYR A 35 -12.86 -2.98 19.95
N ALA A 36 -14.11 -3.09 19.50
CA ALA A 36 -14.55 -2.51 18.22
C ALA A 36 -14.39 -0.97 18.23
N ALA A 37 -14.79 -0.31 19.32
CA ALA A 37 -14.66 1.14 19.47
C ALA A 37 -13.18 1.59 19.46
N ALA A 38 -12.31 0.84 20.16
CA ALA A 38 -10.88 1.13 20.21
C ALA A 38 -10.15 0.84 18.90
N ASN A 39 -10.70 -0.03 18.06
CA ASN A 39 -10.09 -0.46 16.79
C ASN A 39 -10.89 -0.03 15.56
N LEU A 40 -11.77 0.96 15.73
CA LEU A 40 -12.58 1.48 14.63
C LEU A 40 -11.68 2.00 13.51
N ILE A 41 -11.91 1.50 12.31
CA ILE A 41 -11.27 1.99 11.10
C ILE A 41 -12.22 3.00 10.47
N THR A 42 -11.87 4.27 10.52
CA THR A 42 -12.69 5.35 10.00
C THR A 42 -12.44 5.61 8.52
N ASP A 43 -11.29 5.19 8.01
CA ASP A 43 -10.92 5.35 6.61
C ASP A 43 -10.19 4.09 6.12
N MET A 44 -10.77 3.43 5.12
CA MET A 44 -10.18 2.24 4.47
C MET A 44 -9.43 2.61 3.19
N ASN A 45 -9.34 3.90 2.88
CA ASN A 45 -8.57 4.35 1.72
C ASN A 45 -7.11 3.97 1.88
N ILE A 46 -6.47 3.67 0.75
CA ILE A 46 -5.03 3.60 0.64
C ILE A 46 -4.63 4.19 -0.71
N TYR A 47 -3.71 5.13 -0.68
CA TYR A 47 -3.23 5.75 -1.90
C TYR A 47 -1.82 6.33 -1.71
N PHE A 48 -1.07 6.37 -2.79
CA PHE A 48 0.23 7.02 -2.81
C PHE A 48 0.08 8.54 -2.92
N SER A 49 0.91 9.28 -2.22
CA SER A 49 0.95 10.75 -2.30
C SER A 49 1.29 11.25 -3.71
N LYS A 50 1.87 10.37 -4.52
CA LYS A 50 2.24 10.62 -5.92
C LYS A 50 2.03 9.34 -6.72
N GLU A 51 1.25 9.43 -7.77
CA GLU A 51 0.99 8.30 -8.67
C GLU A 51 1.98 8.25 -9.85
N SER A 52 2.75 9.32 -10.04
CA SER A 52 3.79 9.39 -11.07
C SER A 52 5.01 10.12 -10.51
N VAL A 53 6.17 9.53 -10.67
CA VAL A 53 7.44 10.10 -10.25
C VAL A 53 8.50 9.94 -11.33
N THR A 54 9.37 10.93 -11.44
CA THR A 54 10.56 10.87 -12.30
C THR A 54 11.79 10.82 -11.40
N ALA A 55 12.63 9.82 -11.61
CA ALA A 55 13.88 9.71 -10.87
C ALA A 55 14.88 10.78 -11.29
N SER A 56 15.76 11.13 -10.38
CA SER A 56 16.91 12.02 -10.63
C SER A 56 18.22 11.26 -10.40
N ILE A 57 19.28 11.70 -11.07
CA ILE A 57 20.61 11.12 -10.89
C ILE A 57 21.17 11.54 -9.51
N ALA A 58 21.60 10.55 -8.73
CA ALA A 58 22.18 10.71 -7.41
C ALA A 58 23.47 9.87 -7.31
N GLY A 59 24.58 10.47 -7.68
CA GLY A 59 25.87 9.76 -7.77
C GLY A 59 25.90 8.77 -8.93
N ASP A 60 26.15 7.50 -8.61
CA ASP A 60 26.19 6.36 -9.54
C ASP A 60 24.84 5.65 -9.72
N GLN A 61 23.80 6.14 -9.08
CA GLN A 61 22.45 5.61 -9.11
C GLN A 61 21.44 6.68 -9.50
N GLN A 62 20.22 6.24 -9.76
CA GLN A 62 19.05 7.09 -9.88
C GLN A 62 18.17 6.89 -8.64
N LYS A 63 17.50 7.95 -8.23
CA LYS A 63 16.62 7.96 -7.07
C LYS A 63 15.35 8.73 -7.37
N THR A 64 14.20 8.17 -6.98
CA THR A 64 12.93 8.90 -7.01
C THR A 64 12.83 9.85 -5.81
N GLU A 65 11.93 10.79 -5.89
CA GLU A 65 11.49 11.52 -4.71
C GLU A 65 10.73 10.58 -3.75
N GLU A 66 10.52 11.06 -2.54
CA GLU A 66 9.80 10.29 -1.51
C GLU A 66 8.31 10.22 -1.81
N ILE A 67 7.75 9.05 -1.58
CA ILE A 67 6.35 8.72 -1.77
C ILE A 67 5.80 8.29 -0.41
N THR A 68 4.73 8.93 0.03
CA THR A 68 4.01 8.56 1.26
C THR A 68 2.83 7.68 0.91
N VAL A 69 2.65 6.61 1.65
CA VAL A 69 1.45 5.77 1.60
C VAL A 69 0.43 6.34 2.58
N ASN A 70 -0.62 6.95 2.06
CA ASN A 70 -1.70 7.48 2.88
C ASN A 70 -2.73 6.37 3.14
N GLY A 71 -3.16 6.21 4.38
CA GLY A 71 -4.13 5.21 4.80
C GLY A 71 -3.89 4.71 6.20
N ASP A 72 -4.76 3.82 6.67
CA ASP A 72 -4.59 3.13 7.97
C ASP A 72 -3.39 2.19 7.91
N ALA A 73 -2.61 2.12 9.00
CA ALA A 73 -1.40 1.26 9.08
C ALA A 73 -1.68 -0.25 8.95
N ARG A 74 -2.94 -0.66 9.06
CA ARG A 74 -3.38 -2.05 8.83
C ARG A 74 -3.68 -2.33 7.37
N ASN A 75 -3.84 -1.29 6.54
CA ASN A 75 -4.08 -1.44 5.11
C ASN A 75 -2.75 -1.50 4.36
N THR A 76 -2.61 -2.47 3.47
CA THR A 76 -1.39 -2.72 2.72
C THR A 76 -1.67 -2.81 1.24
N VAL A 77 -0.66 -2.49 0.43
CA VAL A 77 -0.64 -2.78 -1.00
C VAL A 77 0.64 -3.52 -1.35
N SER A 78 0.55 -4.50 -2.25
CA SER A 78 1.69 -5.27 -2.73
C SER A 78 1.84 -5.10 -4.23
N PHE A 79 3.09 -5.00 -4.68
CA PHE A 79 3.43 -4.89 -6.11
C PHE A 79 4.83 -5.42 -6.38
N SER A 80 5.09 -5.76 -7.65
CA SER A 80 6.40 -6.25 -8.07
C SER A 80 7.22 -5.11 -8.66
N LEU A 81 8.48 -5.04 -8.26
CA LEU A 81 9.48 -4.14 -8.82
C LEU A 81 10.23 -4.84 -9.97
N PRO A 82 10.60 -4.10 -11.03
CA PRO A 82 11.51 -4.61 -12.04
C PRO A 82 12.86 -5.03 -11.45
N GLU A 83 13.57 -5.88 -12.14
CA GLU A 83 14.94 -6.25 -11.79
C GLU A 83 15.81 -5.00 -11.63
N GLN A 84 16.71 -5.02 -10.65
CA GLN A 84 17.62 -3.91 -10.27
C GLN A 84 16.95 -2.67 -9.66
N VAL A 85 15.62 -2.65 -9.50
CA VAL A 85 14.94 -1.59 -8.74
C VAL A 85 14.82 -2.03 -7.29
N VAL A 86 15.20 -1.14 -6.38
CA VAL A 86 15.15 -1.37 -4.93
C VAL A 86 14.26 -0.32 -4.28
N LEU A 87 13.34 -0.77 -3.44
CA LEU A 87 12.53 0.06 -2.56
C LEU A 87 13.28 0.27 -1.23
N HIS A 88 13.42 1.52 -0.82
CA HIS A 88 13.95 1.91 0.48
C HIS A 88 12.80 2.47 1.31
N ASN A 89 12.34 1.69 2.28
CA ASN A 89 11.30 2.12 3.21
C ASN A 89 11.93 2.92 4.35
N LYS A 90 11.71 4.22 4.37
CA LYS A 90 12.27 5.13 5.40
C LYS A 90 11.63 4.93 6.77
N THR A 91 10.41 4.45 6.82
CA THR A 91 9.68 4.23 8.07
C THR A 91 10.22 3.00 8.81
N THR A 92 10.53 1.92 8.07
CA THR A 92 11.05 0.68 8.66
C THR A 92 12.57 0.57 8.58
N GLY A 93 13.21 1.28 7.66
CA GLY A 93 14.63 1.15 7.35
C GLY A 93 14.96 -0.05 6.45
N GLU A 94 13.96 -0.73 5.92
CA GLU A 94 14.14 -1.91 5.07
C GLU A 94 14.41 -1.53 3.61
N GLU A 95 15.23 -2.35 2.97
CA GLU A 95 15.53 -2.27 1.54
C GLU A 95 15.10 -3.59 0.88
N THR A 96 14.22 -3.51 -0.12
CA THR A 96 13.61 -4.69 -0.71
C THR A 96 13.51 -4.53 -2.24
N GLY A 97 13.87 -5.59 -2.98
CA GLY A 97 13.64 -5.72 -4.42
C GLY A 97 12.66 -6.86 -4.72
N GLY A 98 12.19 -6.92 -5.95
CA GLY A 98 11.22 -7.93 -6.37
C GLY A 98 9.82 -7.65 -5.86
N GLU A 99 9.19 -8.57 -5.17
CA GLU A 99 7.85 -8.36 -4.62
C GLU A 99 7.93 -7.59 -3.30
N VAL A 100 7.22 -6.48 -3.22
CA VAL A 100 7.24 -5.56 -2.07
C VAL A 100 5.84 -5.31 -1.56
N THR A 101 5.73 -5.08 -0.25
CA THR A 101 4.49 -4.70 0.42
C THR A 101 4.74 -3.45 1.25
N VAL A 102 3.90 -2.46 1.07
CA VAL A 102 3.90 -1.22 1.87
C VAL A 102 2.54 -1.02 2.53
N LYS A 103 2.51 -0.31 3.64
CA LYS A 103 1.30 -0.07 4.43
C LYS A 103 1.05 1.42 4.63
N GLY A 104 -0.15 1.75 5.05
CA GLY A 104 -0.48 3.12 5.42
C GLY A 104 0.49 3.70 6.46
N GLY A 105 0.95 4.92 6.22
CA GLY A 105 1.97 5.60 7.02
C GLY A 105 3.41 5.36 6.57
N ASP A 106 3.68 4.43 5.68
CA ASP A 106 5.04 4.24 5.15
C ASP A 106 5.45 5.41 4.24
N VAL A 107 6.73 5.73 4.32
CA VAL A 107 7.41 6.65 3.40
C VAL A 107 8.53 5.89 2.72
N PHE A 108 8.54 5.86 1.41
CA PHE A 108 9.55 5.14 0.64
C PHE A 108 10.03 5.93 -0.57
N PHE A 109 11.15 5.52 -1.10
CA PHE A 109 11.66 5.94 -2.41
C PHE A 109 12.26 4.73 -3.14
N LEU A 110 12.45 4.85 -4.43
CA LEU A 110 13.02 3.81 -5.26
C LEU A 110 14.39 4.24 -5.78
N THR A 111 15.29 3.28 -5.91
CA THR A 111 16.58 3.47 -6.57
C THR A 111 16.80 2.44 -7.67
N ALA A 112 17.61 2.79 -8.65
CA ALA A 112 18.09 1.91 -9.69
C ALA A 112 19.47 2.34 -10.18
N PRO A 113 20.30 1.46 -10.77
CA PRO A 113 21.54 1.83 -11.44
C PRO A 113 21.26 2.76 -12.63
N LEU A 114 22.25 3.58 -12.98
CA LEU A 114 22.20 4.39 -14.21
C LEU A 114 22.03 3.44 -15.42
N ASN A 115 21.03 3.72 -16.26
CA ASN A 115 20.68 2.90 -17.43
C ASN A 115 20.31 1.43 -17.13
N GLY A 116 20.15 1.07 -15.86
CA GLY A 116 19.87 -0.31 -15.44
C GLY A 116 18.39 -0.67 -15.35
N ALA A 117 17.50 0.31 -15.29
CA ALA A 117 16.08 0.07 -15.13
C ALA A 117 15.27 0.62 -16.31
N ALA A 118 14.20 -0.08 -16.65
CA ALA A 118 13.19 0.39 -17.58
C ALA A 118 12.07 1.14 -16.81
N ASP A 119 11.46 2.12 -17.46
CA ASP A 119 10.25 2.76 -16.95
C ASP A 119 9.18 1.70 -16.68
N PHE A 120 8.45 1.83 -15.61
CA PHE A 120 7.42 0.87 -15.25
C PHE A 120 6.20 1.50 -14.60
N SER A 121 5.11 0.75 -14.58
CA SER A 121 3.90 1.07 -13.84
C SER A 121 3.44 -0.17 -13.08
N THR A 122 3.01 0.03 -11.85
CA THR A 122 2.42 -1.06 -11.04
C THR A 122 1.06 -1.52 -11.56
N GLY A 123 0.44 -0.73 -12.45
CA GLY A 123 -0.98 -0.88 -12.73
C GLY A 123 -1.83 -0.50 -11.52
N ILE A 124 -3.09 -0.92 -11.53
CA ILE A 124 -4.03 -0.64 -10.45
C ILE A 124 -3.75 -1.59 -9.29
N LEU A 125 -3.44 -1.03 -8.12
CA LEU A 125 -3.23 -1.75 -6.87
C LEU A 125 -4.46 -1.60 -5.98
N LYS A 126 -4.86 -2.67 -5.33
CA LYS A 126 -5.95 -2.67 -4.34
C LYS A 126 -5.40 -2.77 -2.93
N GLY A 127 -6.01 -2.06 -2.00
CA GLY A 127 -5.73 -2.21 -0.58
C GLY A 127 -6.15 -3.59 -0.06
N SER A 128 -5.49 -4.06 1.00
CA SER A 128 -5.77 -5.35 1.64
C SER A 128 -7.01 -5.33 2.53
N MET A 129 -7.48 -4.15 2.91
CA MET A 129 -8.61 -4.02 3.83
C MET A 129 -9.93 -4.07 3.08
N GLY A 130 -10.76 -5.08 3.41
CA GLY A 130 -12.15 -5.12 3.07
C GLY A 130 -13.02 -4.85 4.30
N TYR A 131 -14.29 -4.63 4.10
CA TYR A 131 -15.24 -4.46 5.19
C TYR A 131 -16.39 -5.45 5.10
N CYS A 132 -16.93 -5.76 6.26
CA CYS A 132 -18.09 -6.59 6.37
C CYS A 132 -19.33 -5.69 6.47
N GLN A 133 -20.24 -5.82 5.52
CA GLN A 133 -21.50 -5.09 5.53
C GLN A 133 -22.58 -5.99 6.12
N PRO A 134 -23.17 -5.63 7.28
CA PRO A 134 -24.31 -6.37 7.80
C PRO A 134 -25.56 -6.06 6.96
N LEU A 135 -26.30 -7.10 6.63
CA LEU A 135 -27.62 -7.02 6.02
C LEU A 135 -28.65 -7.53 7.03
N PHE A 136 -29.53 -6.67 7.48
CA PHE A 136 -30.61 -7.01 8.39
C PHE A 136 -31.86 -7.36 7.57
N LEU A 137 -32.30 -8.60 7.68
CA LEU A 137 -33.55 -9.07 7.09
C LEU A 137 -34.60 -9.12 8.19
N LYS A 138 -35.37 -8.06 8.28
CA LYS A 138 -36.47 -7.96 9.23
C LYS A 138 -37.70 -8.65 8.68
N THR A 139 -38.30 -9.53 9.50
CA THR A 139 -39.57 -10.16 9.17
C THR A 139 -40.71 -9.21 9.53
N SER A 140 -41.86 -9.42 8.89
CA SER A 140 -43.10 -8.71 9.23
C SER A 140 -43.92 -9.42 10.31
N ASP A 141 -43.44 -10.56 10.78
CA ASP A 141 -44.07 -11.41 11.76
C ASP A 141 -43.26 -11.43 13.06
N ASP A 142 -43.82 -10.95 14.13
CA ASP A 142 -43.17 -10.83 15.44
C ASP A 142 -42.86 -12.19 16.10
N GLU A 143 -43.44 -13.27 15.58
CA GLU A 143 -43.15 -14.64 16.04
C GLU A 143 -41.99 -15.29 15.27
N VAL A 144 -41.51 -14.66 14.21
CA VAL A 144 -40.41 -15.15 13.36
C VAL A 144 -39.14 -14.37 13.63
N GLN A 145 -38.06 -15.08 13.87
CA GLN A 145 -36.74 -14.46 14.13
C GLN A 145 -36.22 -13.70 12.91
N ASP A 146 -35.79 -12.46 13.13
CA ASP A 146 -35.03 -11.68 12.15
C ASP A 146 -33.68 -12.33 11.85
N LEU A 147 -33.20 -12.15 10.63
CA LEU A 147 -31.91 -12.70 10.19
C LEU A 147 -30.91 -11.60 9.95
N ILE A 148 -29.67 -11.87 10.33
CA ILE A 148 -28.51 -11.03 10.00
C ILE A 148 -27.61 -11.83 9.05
N ALA A 149 -27.40 -11.29 7.86
CA ALA A 149 -26.42 -11.81 6.92
C ALA A 149 -25.22 -10.88 6.91
N MET A 150 -24.04 -11.45 6.80
CA MET A 150 -22.78 -10.69 6.70
C MET A 150 -22.26 -10.83 5.29
N TRP A 151 -22.00 -9.69 4.65
CA TRP A 151 -21.44 -9.63 3.31
C TRP A 151 -20.05 -9.02 3.37
N TRP A 152 -19.06 -9.75 2.89
CA TRP A 152 -17.73 -9.21 2.73
C TRP A 152 -17.65 -8.43 1.42
N LYS A 153 -17.23 -7.18 1.49
CA LYS A 153 -17.02 -6.31 0.35
C LYS A 153 -15.55 -5.97 0.18
N ASP A 154 -15.01 -6.25 -1.01
CA ASP A 154 -13.67 -5.82 -1.37
C ASP A 154 -13.59 -4.29 -1.37
N PRO A 155 -12.43 -3.73 -1.01
CA PRO A 155 -12.24 -2.29 -1.06
C PRO A 155 -12.33 -1.79 -2.50
N ASP A 156 -13.08 -0.73 -2.72
CA ASP A 156 -13.12 -0.02 -4.00
C ASP A 156 -11.91 0.94 -4.15
N HIS A 157 -11.06 1.02 -3.11
CA HIS A 157 -9.94 1.96 -3.06
C HIS A 157 -8.72 1.38 -3.76
N THR A 158 -8.28 2.08 -4.78
CA THR A 158 -7.16 1.70 -5.63
C THR A 158 -6.14 2.81 -5.69
N THR A 159 -4.89 2.45 -5.90
CA THR A 159 -3.79 3.37 -6.18
C THR A 159 -2.94 2.83 -7.31
N SER A 160 -2.04 3.61 -7.83
CA SER A 160 -1.07 3.19 -8.85
C SER A 160 0.23 3.97 -8.69
N LEU A 161 1.31 3.44 -9.25
CA LEU A 161 2.59 4.14 -9.29
C LEU A 161 3.23 3.93 -10.66
N SER A 162 3.56 5.04 -11.32
CA SER A 162 4.34 5.06 -12.55
C SER A 162 5.69 5.71 -12.28
N VAL A 163 6.77 5.06 -12.70
CA VAL A 163 8.14 5.52 -12.47
C VAL A 163 8.85 5.67 -13.81
N THR A 164 9.40 6.87 -14.02
CA THR A 164 10.22 7.18 -15.17
C THR A 164 11.66 7.37 -14.73
N TRP A 165 12.57 6.61 -15.34
CA TRP A 165 14.00 6.71 -15.10
C TRP A 165 14.67 7.61 -16.12
N GLN A 166 15.64 8.39 -15.66
CA GLN A 166 16.43 9.19 -16.57
C GLN A 166 17.39 8.31 -17.38
N LYS A 167 17.49 8.60 -18.66
CA LYS A 167 18.47 7.94 -19.53
C LYS A 167 19.75 8.76 -19.50
N ALA A 168 20.80 8.23 -18.90
CA ALA A 168 22.12 8.84 -18.98
C ALA A 168 22.67 8.68 -20.42
N GLY A 169 22.99 9.78 -21.06
CA GLY A 169 23.66 9.77 -22.36
C GLY A 169 25.16 9.62 -22.18
N ASN A 170 25.80 8.89 -23.08
CA ASN A 170 27.26 8.86 -23.16
C ASN A 170 27.75 10.02 -24.08
N ILE A 171 28.64 10.83 -23.55
CA ILE A 171 29.34 11.82 -24.36
C ILE A 171 30.66 11.23 -24.83
N LYS A 172 30.82 11.07 -26.14
CA LYS A 172 32.09 10.65 -26.72
C LYS A 172 32.84 11.93 -27.18
N VAL A 173 33.92 12.24 -26.51
CA VAL A 173 34.82 13.32 -26.91
C VAL A 173 35.95 12.71 -27.75
N SER A 174 36.13 13.19 -28.97
CA SER A 174 37.21 12.79 -29.82
C SER A 174 38.09 14.01 -30.11
N LYS A 175 39.37 13.93 -29.80
CA LYS A 175 40.35 14.93 -30.14
C LYS A 175 41.14 14.46 -31.35
N THR A 176 41.18 15.23 -32.40
CA THR A 176 41.95 14.97 -33.59
C THR A 176 42.95 16.12 -33.86
N ASP A 177 44.07 15.78 -34.42
CA ASP A 177 45.05 16.74 -34.89
C ASP A 177 44.45 17.52 -36.08
N SER A 178 44.62 18.85 -36.06
CA SER A 178 43.98 19.75 -37.03
C SER A 178 44.53 19.66 -38.45
N GLU A 179 45.76 19.14 -38.59
CA GLU A 179 46.41 19.04 -39.91
C GLU A 179 46.26 17.65 -40.50
N SER A 180 46.45 16.61 -39.69
CA SER A 180 46.42 15.21 -40.15
C SER A 180 45.07 14.52 -39.99
N GLY A 181 44.15 15.10 -39.21
CA GLY A 181 42.85 14.50 -38.87
C GLY A 181 42.93 13.22 -38.01
N LYS A 182 44.13 12.84 -37.56
CA LYS A 182 44.35 11.63 -36.79
C LYS A 182 44.01 11.84 -35.30
N ALA A 183 43.53 10.78 -34.64
CA ALA A 183 43.26 10.81 -33.21
C ALA A 183 44.55 11.12 -32.41
N VAL A 184 44.45 12.03 -31.45
CA VAL A 184 45.58 12.38 -30.57
C VAL A 184 45.50 11.50 -29.32
N ALA A 185 46.46 10.58 -29.18
CA ALA A 185 46.58 9.72 -28.02
C ALA A 185 47.12 10.49 -26.79
N GLY A 186 46.69 10.14 -25.60
CA GLY A 186 47.20 10.71 -24.32
C GLY A 186 46.72 12.13 -24.02
N ALA A 187 45.66 12.63 -24.67
CA ALA A 187 45.05 13.90 -24.28
C ALA A 187 44.23 13.76 -23.02
N GLU A 188 44.57 14.47 -21.95
CA GLU A 188 43.82 14.56 -20.73
C GLU A 188 42.92 15.82 -20.78
N TYR A 189 41.73 15.71 -20.23
CA TYR A 189 40.76 16.79 -20.10
C TYR A 189 40.51 17.03 -18.61
N THR A 190 40.60 18.23 -18.18
CA THR A 190 40.27 18.70 -16.82
C THR A 190 38.99 19.53 -16.85
#